data_9a3301fa56f3f0611ec7b5059e0e67e8
#
_entry.id   9a3301fa56f3f0611ec7b5059e0e67e8
#
_cell.length_a   1.000
_cell.length_b   1.000
_cell.length_c   1.000
_cell.angle_alpha   90.00
_cell.angle_beta   90.00
_cell.angle_gamma   90.00
#
_symmetry.space_group_name_H-M   'P 1'
#
loop_
_entity.id
_entity.type
_entity.pdbx_description
1 polymer ?
#
loop_
_entity_poly.entity_id
_entity_poly.type
_entity_poly.pdbx_seq_one_letter_code
_entity_poly.pdbx_strand_id
1 'polypeptide(L)'
;MKVLLSILIVVLMAMPSFSYHAEGESQSSNVIEEMISLINESLVFRYHDSLMSFGSRYTGSENCSRAAQYIYNEFKSMGLWVQFDEWGYGGFRSQNVVATLNGTSDDSIVIMSAHYDCTPDSLGADDDGSGVAAVLAAASVMSEHLFKHTVRFIAFSGEEVGTYGSFTYAKKAYEREDDIIAVINVDMVGYANTSKGGRTMRVFETERTKWISSFSANVSRKYMHAVGLSIQPVPNYRGADHQAFLDYGYDAVFYAHYDPYPWGNSPEDTPEHLNHSYEVKAAKLFLAIVSEMADKNFDIRISIKNPTEGELYILGNPIFPLSGGRLWYSGLRGATVILGSATANVDVVSNNDVEYVIFCIDNEFVSWDRAPPYEWKIQGKYTPPVGRHRLVVYAYDSEGNIARDEMDMIIFTLSYQYAPWH
;
A
#
# COMPACT_ATOMS: atom_id res chain seq x y z
N MET A 1 -6.88 -0.03 78.07
CA MET A 1 -7.70 -0.07 76.87
C MET A 1 -7.16 1.04 75.95
N LYS A 2 -6.18 0.68 75.16
CA LYS A 2 -5.47 1.64 74.27
C LYS A 2 -5.95 1.43 72.84
N VAL A 3 -6.53 2.48 72.26
CA VAL A 3 -6.94 2.54 70.87
C VAL A 3 -5.71 2.99 70.07
N LEU A 4 -5.22 2.15 69.18
CA LEU A 4 -4.19 2.50 68.20
C LEU A 4 -4.87 3.10 66.98
N LEU A 5 -4.56 4.36 66.68
CA LEU A 5 -4.94 5.07 65.48
C LEU A 5 -3.88 4.77 64.43
N SER A 6 -4.23 4.00 63.39
CA SER A 6 -3.36 3.77 62.23
C SER A 6 -3.60 4.87 61.19
N ILE A 7 -2.60 5.74 60.98
CA ILE A 7 -2.60 6.74 59.93
C ILE A 7 -2.15 6.07 58.64
N LEU A 8 -3.05 5.99 57.65
CA LEU A 8 -2.79 5.53 56.31
C LEU A 8 -2.23 6.73 55.49
N ILE A 9 -0.93 6.74 55.22
CA ILE A 9 -0.30 7.70 54.31
C ILE A 9 -0.48 7.19 52.91
N VAL A 10 -1.39 7.77 52.14
CA VAL A 10 -1.49 7.55 50.71
C VAL A 10 -0.47 8.46 50.02
N VAL A 11 0.65 7.88 49.57
CA VAL A 11 1.59 8.57 48.71
C VAL A 11 1.03 8.52 47.28
N LEU A 12 0.49 9.61 46.81
CA LEU A 12 0.21 9.85 45.39
C LEU A 12 1.57 10.04 44.69
N MET A 13 2.07 8.97 44.05
CA MET A 13 3.10 9.16 43.03
C MET A 13 2.42 9.76 41.79
N ALA A 14 2.65 11.04 41.57
CA ALA A 14 2.36 11.68 40.29
C ALA A 14 3.23 11.05 39.23
N MET A 15 2.65 10.32 38.27
CA MET A 15 3.34 9.85 37.09
C MET A 15 3.51 11.00 36.10
N PRO A 16 4.74 11.37 35.71
CA PRO A 16 4.96 12.35 34.65
C PRO A 16 5.17 11.56 33.33
N SER A 17 4.13 10.98 32.78
CA SER A 17 4.24 10.25 31.51
C SER A 17 3.17 10.56 30.48
N PHE A 18 2.29 11.53 30.75
CA PHE A 18 1.23 11.88 29.78
C PHE A 18 1.51 13.12 28.93
N SER A 19 2.52 13.95 29.23
CA SER A 19 2.78 15.16 28.48
C SER A 19 3.74 14.96 27.27
N TYR A 20 4.62 13.99 27.30
CA TYR A 20 5.63 13.83 26.25
C TYR A 20 5.06 13.30 24.92
N HIS A 21 4.06 12.41 24.97
CA HIS A 21 3.40 11.92 23.75
C HIS A 21 2.48 12.97 23.12
N ALA A 22 1.77 13.75 23.92
CA ALA A 22 0.88 14.79 23.42
C ALA A 22 1.62 15.99 22.79
N GLU A 23 2.81 16.31 23.26
CA GLU A 23 3.64 17.38 22.66
C GLU A 23 4.27 16.92 21.33
N GLY A 24 4.71 15.67 21.20
CA GLY A 24 5.26 15.10 19.96
C GLY A 24 4.21 15.00 18.86
N GLU A 25 3.02 14.50 19.15
CA GLU A 25 1.91 14.41 18.19
C GLU A 25 1.42 15.79 17.73
N SER A 26 1.38 16.78 18.63
CA SER A 26 1.01 18.17 18.29
C SER A 26 2.03 18.84 17.36
N GLN A 27 3.33 18.58 17.55
CA GLN A 27 4.39 19.15 16.72
C GLN A 27 4.42 18.52 15.32
N SER A 28 4.28 17.22 15.21
CA SER A 28 4.20 16.51 13.92
C SER A 28 2.95 16.94 13.13
N SER A 29 1.79 17.09 13.77
CA SER A 29 0.57 17.52 13.07
C SER A 29 0.66 18.94 12.51
N ASN A 30 1.34 19.86 13.17
CA ASN A 30 1.56 21.22 12.68
C ASN A 30 2.45 21.22 11.43
N VAL A 31 3.50 20.40 11.39
CA VAL A 31 4.39 20.28 10.23
C VAL A 31 3.62 19.74 9.02
N ILE A 32 2.79 18.71 9.20
CA ILE A 32 1.99 18.17 8.10
C ILE A 32 0.95 19.17 7.59
N GLU A 33 0.33 19.98 8.46
CA GLU A 33 -0.57 21.06 8.04
C GLU A 33 0.16 22.12 7.20
N GLU A 34 1.38 22.49 7.58
CA GLU A 34 2.23 23.39 6.80
C GLU A 34 2.53 22.77 5.42
N MET A 35 2.91 21.50 5.37
CA MET A 35 3.13 20.78 4.12
C MET A 35 1.87 20.76 3.23
N ILE A 36 0.70 20.45 3.79
CA ILE A 36 -0.58 20.48 3.06
C ILE A 36 -0.84 21.87 2.48
N SER A 37 -0.48 22.94 3.17
CA SER A 37 -0.69 24.32 2.71
C SER A 37 0.18 24.69 1.50
N LEU A 38 1.32 24.02 1.30
CA LEU A 38 2.22 24.19 0.14
C LEU A 38 1.64 23.58 -1.14
N ILE A 39 0.78 22.57 -1.02
CA ILE A 39 0.08 22.01 -2.17
C ILE A 39 -1.01 23.02 -2.64
N ASN A 40 -0.84 23.55 -3.81
CA ASN A 40 -1.74 24.55 -4.41
C ASN A 40 -1.95 24.29 -5.91
N GLU A 41 -2.86 25.02 -6.49
CA GLU A 41 -3.24 24.92 -7.91
C GLU A 41 -2.03 25.05 -8.85
N SER A 42 -1.21 26.08 -8.63
CA SER A 42 -0.03 26.34 -9.46
C SER A 42 0.97 25.18 -9.44
N LEU A 43 1.15 24.52 -8.29
CA LEU A 43 2.05 23.39 -8.16
C LEU A 43 1.53 22.16 -8.90
N VAL A 44 0.27 21.78 -8.65
CA VAL A 44 -0.34 20.58 -9.25
C VAL A 44 -0.41 20.72 -10.78
N PHE A 45 -0.91 21.87 -11.27
CA PHE A 45 -1.08 22.08 -12.73
C PHE A 45 0.24 22.20 -13.46
N ARG A 46 1.27 22.75 -12.86
CA ARG A 46 2.60 22.74 -13.48
C ARG A 46 3.03 21.33 -13.88
N TYR A 47 2.82 20.34 -13.00
CA TYR A 47 3.17 18.96 -13.28
C TYR A 47 2.21 18.34 -14.30
N HIS A 48 0.91 18.56 -14.11
CA HIS A 48 -0.11 18.01 -14.98
C HIS A 48 0.02 18.54 -16.42
N ASP A 49 0.06 19.86 -16.63
CA ASP A 49 0.18 20.48 -17.95
C ASP A 49 1.48 20.08 -18.65
N SER A 50 2.58 19.99 -17.89
CA SER A 50 3.86 19.53 -18.45
C SER A 50 3.75 18.10 -18.97
N LEU A 51 3.07 17.21 -18.23
CA LEU A 51 2.85 15.83 -18.66
C LEU A 51 1.96 15.76 -19.91
N MET A 52 0.88 16.55 -19.96
CA MET A 52 -0.02 16.62 -21.12
C MET A 52 0.69 17.11 -22.37
N SER A 53 1.71 17.95 -22.24
CA SER A 53 2.47 18.49 -23.38
C SER A 53 3.19 17.42 -24.22
N PHE A 54 3.36 16.21 -23.71
CA PHE A 54 3.95 15.09 -24.46
C PHE A 54 2.96 14.43 -25.42
N GLY A 55 1.65 14.71 -25.31
CA GLY A 55 0.62 13.99 -26.04
C GLY A 55 0.42 12.58 -25.51
N SER A 56 -0.04 11.65 -26.36
CA SER A 56 -0.22 10.25 -25.94
C SER A 56 1.12 9.63 -25.50
N ARG A 57 1.12 9.08 -24.30
CA ARG A 57 2.27 8.46 -23.65
C ARG A 57 2.19 6.93 -23.68
N TYR A 58 1.63 6.40 -24.78
CA TYR A 58 1.45 4.95 -24.94
C TYR A 58 2.74 4.18 -24.66
N THR A 59 2.63 3.12 -23.89
CA THR A 59 3.77 2.27 -23.46
C THR A 59 4.70 1.91 -24.61
N GLY A 60 5.99 2.20 -24.45
CA GLY A 60 7.02 1.92 -25.46
C GLY A 60 7.15 2.97 -26.59
N SER A 61 6.31 4.00 -26.59
CA SER A 61 6.44 5.12 -27.53
C SER A 61 7.57 6.08 -27.14
N GLU A 62 7.97 6.92 -28.09
CA GLU A 62 8.94 8.00 -27.83
C GLU A 62 8.38 9.01 -26.81
N ASN A 63 7.11 9.34 -26.89
CA ASN A 63 6.46 10.26 -25.95
C ASN A 63 6.44 9.67 -24.52
N CYS A 64 6.18 8.36 -24.37
CA CYS A 64 6.29 7.66 -23.10
C CYS A 64 7.72 7.79 -22.52
N SER A 65 8.75 7.59 -23.35
CA SER A 65 10.15 7.72 -22.92
C SER A 65 10.50 9.17 -22.54
N ARG A 66 9.99 10.17 -23.26
CA ARG A 66 10.18 11.59 -22.95
C ARG A 66 9.48 11.99 -21.66
N ALA A 67 8.27 11.49 -21.42
CA ALA A 67 7.55 11.69 -20.16
C ALA A 67 8.31 11.06 -18.97
N ALA A 68 8.82 9.84 -19.13
CA ALA A 68 9.69 9.22 -18.11
C ALA A 68 10.92 10.08 -17.78
N GLN A 69 11.59 10.62 -18.81
CA GLN A 69 12.73 11.49 -18.61
C GLN A 69 12.37 12.81 -17.91
N TYR A 70 11.20 13.37 -18.23
CA TYR A 70 10.68 14.55 -17.52
C TYR A 70 10.45 14.25 -16.04
N ILE A 71 9.72 13.17 -15.70
CA ILE A 71 9.44 12.76 -14.34
C ILE A 71 10.74 12.49 -13.55
N TYR A 72 11.70 11.81 -14.19
CA TYR A 72 13.04 11.58 -13.62
C TYR A 72 13.73 12.91 -13.26
N ASN A 73 13.72 13.88 -14.17
CA ASN A 73 14.35 15.18 -13.97
C ASN A 73 13.66 15.99 -12.87
N GLU A 74 12.32 15.95 -12.78
CA GLU A 74 11.57 16.58 -11.70
C GLU A 74 11.97 16.00 -10.34
N PHE A 75 11.90 14.68 -10.16
CA PHE A 75 12.34 14.04 -8.91
C PHE A 75 13.80 14.35 -8.57
N LYS A 76 14.68 14.34 -9.56
CA LYS A 76 16.08 14.67 -9.35
C LYS A 76 16.29 16.12 -8.91
N SER A 77 15.49 17.06 -9.45
CA SER A 77 15.53 18.48 -9.08
C SER A 77 15.11 18.74 -7.62
N MET A 78 14.30 17.81 -7.04
CA MET A 78 13.88 17.81 -5.64
C MET A 78 14.96 17.23 -4.70
N GLY A 79 16.14 16.83 -5.22
CA GLY A 79 17.21 16.24 -4.41
C GLY A 79 17.01 14.77 -4.05
N LEU A 80 16.02 14.12 -4.60
CA LEU A 80 15.74 12.70 -4.36
C LEU A 80 16.77 11.80 -5.06
N TRP A 81 17.00 10.60 -4.54
CA TRP A 81 17.72 9.56 -5.25
C TRP A 81 16.78 8.93 -6.30
N VAL A 82 17.13 9.03 -7.59
CA VAL A 82 16.23 8.64 -8.69
C VAL A 82 16.92 7.62 -9.58
N GLN A 83 16.16 6.60 -9.98
CA GLN A 83 16.60 5.60 -10.96
C GLN A 83 15.48 5.25 -11.94
N PHE A 84 15.87 4.80 -13.13
CA PHE A 84 14.98 4.05 -14.01
C PHE A 84 14.99 2.57 -13.60
N ASP A 85 13.81 1.99 -13.49
CA ASP A 85 13.62 0.57 -13.33
C ASP A 85 13.12 -0.02 -14.66
N GLU A 86 14.06 -0.42 -15.50
CA GLU A 86 13.78 -0.98 -16.81
C GLU A 86 13.08 -2.34 -16.73
N TRP A 87 12.11 -2.55 -17.62
CA TRP A 87 11.40 -3.80 -17.71
C TRP A 87 11.08 -4.20 -19.14
N GLY A 88 10.86 -5.50 -19.36
CA GLY A 88 10.40 -6.07 -20.62
C GLY A 88 9.51 -7.26 -20.36
N TYR A 89 8.25 -7.18 -20.78
CA TYR A 89 7.26 -8.24 -20.61
C TYR A 89 6.17 -8.14 -21.66
N GLY A 90 5.53 -9.26 -22.01
CA GLY A 90 4.40 -9.30 -22.94
C GLY A 90 4.65 -8.75 -24.34
N GLY A 91 5.92 -8.62 -24.77
CA GLY A 91 6.31 -8.01 -26.04
C GLY A 91 6.55 -6.49 -25.95
N PHE A 92 6.30 -5.88 -24.80
CA PHE A 92 6.57 -4.47 -24.51
C PHE A 92 7.91 -4.31 -23.80
N ARG A 93 8.49 -3.11 -23.93
CA ARG A 93 9.65 -2.65 -23.17
C ARG A 93 9.43 -1.21 -22.78
N SER A 94 9.67 -0.88 -21.53
CA SER A 94 9.58 0.47 -21.00
C SER A 94 10.37 0.56 -19.69
N GLN A 95 10.13 1.62 -18.91
CA GLN A 95 10.81 1.85 -17.65
C GLN A 95 9.89 2.52 -16.64
N ASN A 96 9.95 2.11 -15.39
CA ASN A 96 9.37 2.85 -14.28
C ASN A 96 10.35 3.95 -13.85
N VAL A 97 9.85 5.02 -13.26
CA VAL A 97 10.68 6.04 -12.61
C VAL A 97 10.51 5.92 -11.12
N VAL A 98 11.60 5.61 -10.41
CA VAL A 98 11.59 5.39 -8.96
C VAL A 98 12.43 6.45 -8.28
N ALA A 99 11.80 7.25 -7.42
CA ALA A 99 12.45 8.24 -6.58
C ALA A 99 12.37 7.83 -5.11
N THR A 100 13.48 7.95 -4.39
CA THR A 100 13.59 7.54 -2.99
C THR A 100 13.96 8.73 -2.12
N LEU A 101 13.12 8.97 -1.11
CA LEU A 101 13.40 9.82 0.05
C LEU A 101 13.75 8.90 1.21
N ASN A 102 15.02 8.88 1.59
CA ASN A 102 15.50 7.98 2.64
C ASN A 102 14.93 8.33 4.00
N GLY A 103 14.47 7.32 4.73
CA GLY A 103 14.07 7.44 6.11
C GLY A 103 15.25 7.61 7.07
N THR A 104 14.95 7.97 8.30
CA THR A 104 15.96 8.24 9.35
C THR A 104 16.15 7.09 10.33
N SER A 105 15.21 6.12 10.40
CA SER A 105 15.20 5.12 11.47
C SER A 105 15.39 3.69 11.01
N ASP A 106 14.81 3.30 9.86
CA ASP A 106 14.84 1.93 9.37
C ASP A 106 14.73 1.87 7.84
N ASP A 107 14.86 0.66 7.29
CA ASP A 107 14.76 0.41 5.85
C ASP A 107 13.32 0.15 5.39
N SER A 108 12.33 0.24 6.29
CA SER A 108 10.92 0.07 5.95
C SER A 108 10.44 1.14 4.98
N ILE A 109 9.58 0.76 4.05
CA ILE A 109 9.25 1.56 2.88
C ILE A 109 7.75 1.82 2.80
N VAL A 110 7.37 3.08 2.61
CA VAL A 110 6.03 3.48 2.16
C VAL A 110 6.13 3.86 0.69
N ILE A 111 5.24 3.32 -0.15
CA ILE A 111 5.21 3.64 -1.58
C ILE A 111 3.99 4.51 -1.89
N MET A 112 4.21 5.59 -2.64
CA MET A 112 3.16 6.34 -3.34
C MET A 112 3.39 6.18 -4.84
N SER A 113 2.38 5.72 -5.58
CA SER A 113 2.54 5.43 -7.01
C SER A 113 1.35 5.88 -7.85
N ALA A 114 1.64 6.11 -9.14
CA ALA A 114 0.71 6.39 -10.23
C ALA A 114 1.29 5.80 -11.51
N HIS A 115 0.51 5.69 -12.60
CA HIS A 115 1.07 5.32 -13.89
C HIS A 115 1.14 6.51 -14.83
N TYR A 116 2.22 6.59 -15.64
CA TYR A 116 2.41 7.72 -16.54
C TYR A 116 2.13 7.39 -18.01
N ASP A 117 1.94 6.13 -18.36
CA ASP A 117 1.48 5.76 -19.69
C ASP A 117 -0.04 5.99 -19.84
N CYS A 118 -0.52 5.97 -21.05
CA CYS A 118 -1.93 6.07 -21.40
C CYS A 118 -2.22 5.24 -22.65
N THR A 119 -3.49 5.07 -23.01
CA THR A 119 -3.89 4.40 -24.24
C THR A 119 -3.44 5.17 -25.49
N PRO A 120 -3.32 4.53 -26.67
CA PRO A 120 -2.72 5.14 -27.86
C PRO A 120 -3.37 6.44 -28.31
N ASP A 121 -4.69 6.54 -28.19
CA ASP A 121 -5.49 7.67 -28.71
C ASP A 121 -5.90 8.66 -27.62
N SER A 122 -5.48 8.45 -26.35
CA SER A 122 -5.79 9.33 -25.22
C SER A 122 -4.63 10.26 -24.88
N LEU A 123 -4.95 11.43 -24.33
CA LEU A 123 -3.99 12.26 -23.62
C LEU A 123 -3.75 11.74 -22.18
N GLY A 124 -4.67 10.94 -21.65
CA GLY A 124 -4.58 10.40 -20.29
C GLY A 124 -4.53 11.51 -19.24
N ALA A 125 -5.46 12.48 -19.32
CA ALA A 125 -5.45 13.61 -18.41
C ALA A 125 -5.87 13.19 -16.99
N ASP A 126 -6.97 12.41 -16.88
CA ASP A 126 -7.34 11.79 -15.61
C ASP A 126 -6.65 10.45 -15.45
N ASP A 127 -6.56 9.67 -16.51
CA ASP A 127 -6.05 8.29 -16.56
C ASP A 127 -4.62 8.22 -17.20
N ASP A 128 -3.50 8.37 -16.45
CA ASP A 128 -3.44 8.73 -15.05
C ASP A 128 -2.51 9.95 -14.84
N GLY A 129 -2.73 11.00 -15.65
CA GLY A 129 -2.01 12.27 -15.51
C GLY A 129 -2.28 12.94 -14.16
N SER A 130 -3.52 12.82 -13.65
CA SER A 130 -3.93 13.36 -12.37
C SER A 130 -3.20 12.72 -11.19
N GLY A 131 -3.01 11.39 -11.22
CA GLY A 131 -2.24 10.67 -10.22
C GLY A 131 -0.76 11.01 -10.27
N VAL A 132 -0.15 11.07 -11.45
CA VAL A 132 1.26 11.47 -11.58
C VAL A 132 1.49 12.88 -11.04
N ALA A 133 0.57 13.82 -11.32
CA ALA A 133 0.66 15.19 -10.80
C ALA A 133 0.58 15.21 -9.27
N ALA A 134 -0.29 14.39 -8.66
CA ALA A 134 -0.39 14.24 -7.21
C ALA A 134 0.89 13.64 -6.59
N VAL A 135 1.50 12.63 -7.24
CA VAL A 135 2.76 12.01 -6.79
C VAL A 135 3.91 13.03 -6.84
N LEU A 136 4.05 13.77 -7.95
CA LEU A 136 5.09 14.79 -8.10
C LEU A 136 4.90 15.95 -7.11
N ALA A 137 3.65 16.39 -6.90
CA ALA A 137 3.35 17.45 -5.95
C ALA A 137 3.66 17.03 -4.51
N ALA A 138 3.27 15.81 -4.10
CA ALA A 138 3.62 15.27 -2.79
C ALA A 138 5.13 15.13 -2.61
N ALA A 139 5.83 14.57 -3.59
CA ALA A 139 7.28 14.39 -3.57
C ALA A 139 8.01 15.74 -3.42
N SER A 140 7.57 16.79 -4.15
CA SER A 140 8.22 18.10 -4.11
C SER A 140 8.16 18.77 -2.74
N VAL A 141 7.08 18.54 -1.98
CA VAL A 141 6.93 19.08 -0.62
C VAL A 141 7.64 18.18 0.39
N MET A 142 7.44 16.86 0.29
CA MET A 142 8.02 15.90 1.26
C MET A 142 9.54 15.84 1.19
N SER A 143 10.16 16.12 0.04
CA SER A 143 11.62 16.12 -0.13
C SER A 143 12.38 17.10 0.77
N GLU A 144 11.72 18.15 1.26
CA GLU A 144 12.27 19.14 2.18
C GLU A 144 12.16 18.74 3.66
N HIS A 145 11.61 17.54 3.94
CA HIS A 145 11.35 17.06 5.29
C HIS A 145 12.00 15.70 5.55
N LEU A 146 12.22 15.40 6.83
CA LEU A 146 12.72 14.11 7.28
C LEU A 146 11.57 13.27 7.80
N PHE A 147 11.56 12.00 7.44
CA PHE A 147 10.59 11.02 7.89
C PHE A 147 11.30 9.82 8.53
N LYS A 148 10.56 9.06 9.31
CA LYS A 148 11.06 7.88 9.98
C LYS A 148 11.33 6.75 8.98
N HIS A 149 10.35 6.45 8.15
CA HIS A 149 10.43 5.42 7.12
C HIS A 149 10.83 6.02 5.77
N THR A 150 11.47 5.21 4.95
CA THR A 150 11.78 5.54 3.56
C THR A 150 10.49 5.71 2.76
N VAL A 151 10.40 6.76 1.95
CA VAL A 151 9.30 6.94 1.01
C VAL A 151 9.80 6.74 -0.42
N ARG A 152 9.15 5.86 -1.18
CA ARG A 152 9.39 5.72 -2.63
C ARG A 152 8.22 6.31 -3.39
N PHE A 153 8.51 7.30 -4.23
CA PHE A 153 7.58 7.83 -5.22
C PHE A 153 7.83 7.13 -6.54
N ILE A 154 6.82 6.48 -7.10
CA ILE A 154 7.00 5.67 -8.30
C ILE A 154 5.98 6.07 -9.36
N ALA A 155 6.50 6.41 -10.56
CA ALA A 155 5.68 6.51 -11.76
C ALA A 155 5.87 5.23 -12.59
N PHE A 156 4.83 4.40 -12.65
CA PHE A 156 4.82 3.16 -13.43
C PHE A 156 4.55 3.42 -14.90
N SER A 157 5.01 2.52 -15.76
CA SER A 157 4.57 2.42 -17.14
C SER A 157 4.07 1.02 -17.44
N GLY A 158 3.24 0.88 -18.47
CA GLY A 158 2.69 -0.41 -18.88
C GLY A 158 1.50 -0.85 -18.05
N GLU A 159 0.82 0.07 -17.38
CA GLU A 159 -0.46 -0.18 -16.76
C GLU A 159 -1.49 -0.54 -17.83
N GLU A 160 -1.63 0.28 -18.85
CA GLU A 160 -2.59 0.20 -19.94
C GLU A 160 -2.41 -1.02 -20.88
N VAL A 161 -1.28 -1.68 -20.79
CA VAL A 161 -1.00 -2.91 -21.53
C VAL A 161 -1.02 -4.17 -20.66
N GLY A 162 -1.37 -4.02 -19.37
CA GLY A 162 -1.58 -5.12 -18.43
C GLY A 162 -0.77 -5.03 -17.14
N THR A 163 -0.56 -3.84 -16.59
CA THR A 163 0.13 -3.58 -15.32
C THR A 163 1.56 -4.16 -15.27
N TYR A 164 2.27 -4.17 -16.42
CA TYR A 164 3.56 -4.88 -16.53
C TYR A 164 4.69 -4.21 -15.76
N GLY A 165 4.68 -2.87 -15.69
CA GLY A 165 5.69 -2.13 -14.94
C GLY A 165 5.62 -2.38 -13.44
N SER A 166 4.44 -2.25 -12.85
CA SER A 166 4.22 -2.53 -11.44
C SER A 166 4.42 -3.99 -11.09
N PHE A 167 3.98 -4.92 -11.97
CA PHE A 167 4.21 -6.34 -11.78
C PHE A 167 5.70 -6.70 -11.72
N THR A 168 6.50 -6.18 -12.66
CA THR A 168 7.95 -6.46 -12.67
C THR A 168 8.66 -5.79 -11.50
N TYR A 169 8.21 -4.59 -11.08
CA TYR A 169 8.75 -3.92 -9.91
C TYR A 169 8.44 -4.69 -8.62
N ALA A 170 7.16 -5.06 -8.40
CA ALA A 170 6.74 -5.80 -7.22
C ALA A 170 7.48 -7.15 -7.10
N LYS A 171 7.67 -7.85 -8.23
CA LYS A 171 8.48 -9.07 -8.30
C LYS A 171 9.91 -8.81 -7.84
N LYS A 172 10.57 -7.77 -8.36
CA LYS A 172 11.95 -7.42 -7.98
C LYS A 172 12.03 -6.98 -6.51
N ALA A 173 11.03 -6.26 -6.00
CA ALA A 173 10.94 -5.88 -4.59
C ALA A 173 10.85 -7.12 -3.69
N TYR A 174 10.01 -8.09 -4.07
CA TYR A 174 9.90 -9.37 -3.38
C TYR A 174 11.22 -10.16 -3.41
N GLU A 175 11.88 -10.24 -4.57
CA GLU A 175 13.19 -10.93 -4.71
C GLU A 175 14.33 -10.25 -3.92
N ARG A 176 14.21 -8.95 -3.61
CA ARG A 176 15.14 -8.20 -2.75
C ARG A 176 14.76 -8.24 -1.28
N GLU A 177 13.62 -8.83 -0.95
CA GLU A 177 13.05 -8.83 0.41
C GLU A 177 12.80 -7.40 0.94
N ASP A 178 12.39 -6.46 0.03
CA ASP A 178 12.08 -5.08 0.43
C ASP A 178 10.98 -5.09 1.51
N ASP A 179 11.18 -4.40 2.63
CA ASP A 179 10.21 -4.28 3.71
C ASP A 179 9.21 -3.16 3.40
N ILE A 180 8.21 -3.46 2.56
CA ILE A 180 7.18 -2.50 2.15
C ILE A 180 6.02 -2.55 3.14
N ILE A 181 5.82 -1.45 3.88
CA ILE A 181 4.74 -1.28 4.85
C ILE A 181 3.39 -1.16 4.15
N ALA A 182 3.32 -0.28 3.14
CA ALA A 182 2.09 -0.01 2.41
C ALA A 182 2.37 0.59 1.03
N VAL A 183 1.48 0.31 0.09
CA VAL A 183 1.45 0.93 -1.24
C VAL A 183 0.16 1.73 -1.39
N ILE A 184 0.33 3.02 -1.63
CA ILE A 184 -0.72 4.00 -1.88
C ILE A 184 -0.72 4.27 -3.38
N ASN A 185 -1.47 3.46 -4.14
CA ASN A 185 -1.61 3.66 -5.59
C ASN A 185 -2.73 4.66 -5.86
N VAL A 186 -2.41 5.72 -6.61
CA VAL A 186 -3.36 6.78 -6.95
C VAL A 186 -3.54 6.80 -8.47
N ASP A 187 -4.79 6.69 -8.91
CA ASP A 187 -5.10 6.51 -10.32
C ASP A 187 -6.52 7.03 -10.58
N MET A 188 -6.65 7.95 -11.55
CA MET A 188 -7.87 8.69 -11.83
C MET A 188 -8.38 9.48 -10.61
N VAL A 189 -7.68 10.54 -10.24
CA VAL A 189 -7.96 11.35 -9.04
C VAL A 189 -8.23 12.83 -9.33
N GLY A 190 -8.51 13.16 -10.60
CA GLY A 190 -8.73 14.54 -11.08
C GLY A 190 -10.19 14.92 -11.32
N TYR A 191 -11.17 14.02 -11.21
CA TYR A 191 -12.54 14.29 -11.62
C TYR A 191 -13.56 14.33 -10.50
N ALA A 192 -14.45 15.33 -10.55
CA ALA A 192 -15.66 15.38 -9.73
C ALA A 192 -16.74 16.21 -10.40
N ASN A 193 -17.93 15.67 -10.57
CA ASN A 193 -19.07 16.29 -11.21
C ASN A 193 -20.27 16.50 -10.28
N THR A 194 -20.30 15.84 -9.13
CA THR A 194 -21.36 15.98 -8.15
C THR A 194 -20.85 16.59 -6.84
N SER A 195 -21.76 17.18 -6.07
CA SER A 195 -21.42 17.70 -4.73
C SER A 195 -20.90 16.61 -3.78
N LYS A 196 -21.33 15.35 -3.94
CA LYS A 196 -20.80 14.22 -3.19
C LYS A 196 -19.42 13.83 -3.72
N GLY A 197 -19.25 13.73 -5.04
CA GLY A 197 -17.97 13.42 -5.68
C GLY A 197 -16.89 14.42 -5.27
N GLY A 198 -17.17 15.72 -5.31
CA GLY A 198 -16.22 16.77 -4.93
C GLY A 198 -15.79 16.77 -3.45
N ARG A 199 -16.29 15.82 -2.64
CA ARG A 199 -15.95 15.63 -1.22
C ARG A 199 -15.60 14.19 -0.85
N THR A 200 -15.50 13.29 -1.82
CA THR A 200 -15.31 11.86 -1.58
C THR A 200 -14.21 11.30 -2.45
N MET A 201 -13.26 10.59 -1.85
CA MET A 201 -12.26 9.74 -2.50
C MET A 201 -12.59 8.28 -2.19
N ARG A 202 -12.66 7.41 -3.22
CA ARG A 202 -12.79 5.97 -3.01
C ARG A 202 -11.43 5.35 -2.71
N VAL A 203 -11.43 4.35 -1.84
CA VAL A 203 -10.29 3.47 -1.64
C VAL A 203 -10.73 2.03 -1.85
N PHE A 204 -10.04 1.31 -2.72
CA PHE A 204 -10.29 -0.08 -3.04
C PHE A 204 -9.44 -0.96 -2.13
N GLU A 205 -10.09 -1.77 -1.31
CA GLU A 205 -9.46 -2.53 -0.24
C GLU A 205 -9.81 -4.02 -0.27
N THR A 206 -8.92 -4.85 0.21
CA THR A 206 -9.16 -6.24 0.61
C THR A 206 -9.41 -6.31 2.12
N GLU A 207 -9.81 -7.47 2.65
CA GLU A 207 -9.88 -7.66 4.11
C GLU A 207 -8.54 -7.35 4.80
N ARG A 208 -7.43 -7.81 4.21
CA ARG A 208 -6.07 -7.58 4.72
C ARG A 208 -5.69 -6.10 4.77
N THR A 209 -6.09 -5.32 3.76
CA THR A 209 -5.67 -3.92 3.62
C THR A 209 -6.64 -2.89 4.22
N LYS A 210 -7.69 -3.33 4.92
CA LYS A 210 -8.64 -2.45 5.63
C LYS A 210 -7.95 -1.51 6.64
N TRP A 211 -6.81 -1.91 7.18
CA TRP A 211 -6.07 -1.05 8.09
C TRP A 211 -5.56 0.22 7.39
N ILE A 212 -5.12 0.13 6.11
CA ILE A 212 -4.68 1.29 5.32
C ILE A 212 -5.86 2.23 5.07
N SER A 213 -7.02 1.70 4.68
CA SER A 213 -8.22 2.50 4.45
C SER A 213 -8.73 3.19 5.73
N SER A 214 -8.68 2.46 6.85
CA SER A 214 -9.05 3.01 8.17
C SER A 214 -8.07 4.09 8.61
N PHE A 215 -6.77 3.88 8.41
CA PHE A 215 -5.73 4.86 8.66
C PHE A 215 -5.96 6.11 7.80
N SER A 216 -6.17 5.96 6.50
CA SER A 216 -6.43 7.06 5.57
C SER A 216 -7.69 7.83 5.92
N ALA A 217 -8.75 7.15 6.37
CA ALA A 217 -9.97 7.81 6.85
C ALA A 217 -9.73 8.63 8.13
N ASN A 218 -8.85 8.15 9.02
CA ASN A 218 -8.47 8.91 10.22
C ASN A 218 -7.66 10.16 9.86
N VAL A 219 -6.67 10.02 8.96
CA VAL A 219 -5.87 11.15 8.44
C VAL A 219 -6.77 12.17 7.74
N SER A 220 -7.65 11.71 6.84
CA SER A 220 -8.63 12.58 6.17
C SER A 220 -9.49 13.37 7.16
N ARG A 221 -9.96 12.75 8.25
CA ARG A 221 -10.73 13.42 9.29
C ARG A 221 -9.89 14.42 10.08
N LYS A 222 -8.66 14.07 10.43
CA LYS A 222 -7.71 14.93 11.15
C LYS A 222 -7.46 16.24 10.39
N TYR A 223 -7.25 16.15 9.09
CA TYR A 223 -6.94 17.29 8.21
C TYR A 223 -8.12 17.74 7.33
N MET A 224 -9.36 17.39 7.68
CA MET A 224 -10.56 17.66 6.86
C MET A 224 -10.70 19.14 6.46
N HIS A 225 -10.34 20.06 7.34
CA HIS A 225 -10.43 21.50 7.09
C HIS A 225 -9.48 21.99 6.00
N ALA A 226 -8.35 21.31 5.79
CA ALA A 226 -7.33 21.65 4.80
C ALA A 226 -7.45 20.81 3.51
N VAL A 227 -7.91 19.55 3.64
CA VAL A 227 -8.03 18.57 2.55
C VAL A 227 -9.40 18.63 1.87
N GLY A 228 -10.47 18.65 2.65
CA GLY A 228 -11.85 18.73 2.15
C GLY A 228 -12.37 17.46 1.44
N LEU A 229 -11.74 16.31 1.64
CA LEU A 229 -12.15 15.01 1.10
C LEU A 229 -12.33 13.99 2.22
N SER A 230 -13.38 13.19 2.15
CA SER A 230 -13.60 12.00 2.97
C SER A 230 -13.25 10.73 2.21
N ILE A 231 -12.82 9.70 2.92
CA ILE A 231 -12.52 8.38 2.36
C ILE A 231 -13.77 7.50 2.37
N GLN A 232 -14.04 6.83 1.25
CA GLN A 232 -15.08 5.82 1.12
C GLN A 232 -14.46 4.48 0.71
N PRO A 233 -14.38 3.48 1.63
CA PRO A 233 -13.93 2.14 1.28
C PRO A 233 -14.91 1.46 0.30
N VAL A 234 -14.34 0.72 -0.64
CA VAL A 234 -15.06 -0.10 -1.61
C VAL A 234 -14.30 -1.42 -1.83
N PRO A 235 -15.00 -2.49 -2.27
CA PRO A 235 -14.34 -3.75 -2.56
C PRO A 235 -13.22 -3.62 -3.59
N ASN A 236 -12.15 -4.42 -3.45
CA ASN A 236 -10.99 -4.37 -4.31
C ASN A 236 -11.33 -4.52 -5.80
N TYR A 237 -10.65 -3.72 -6.61
CA TYR A 237 -10.65 -3.79 -8.07
C TYR A 237 -9.28 -4.28 -8.56
N ARG A 238 -9.24 -5.36 -9.33
CA ARG A 238 -8.00 -6.04 -9.71
C ARG A 238 -7.29 -5.48 -10.96
N GLY A 239 -7.77 -4.36 -11.47
CA GLY A 239 -7.32 -3.81 -12.76
C GLY A 239 -6.22 -2.74 -12.67
N ALA A 240 -5.72 -2.37 -11.48
CA ALA A 240 -4.74 -1.29 -11.31
C ALA A 240 -3.41 -1.80 -10.70
N ASP A 241 -2.40 -0.95 -10.67
CA ASP A 241 -1.00 -1.28 -10.29
C ASP A 241 -0.83 -1.85 -8.88
N HIS A 242 -1.70 -1.48 -7.93
CA HIS A 242 -1.67 -2.02 -6.55
C HIS A 242 -1.83 -3.54 -6.52
N GLN A 243 -2.54 -4.13 -7.51
CA GLN A 243 -2.76 -5.57 -7.56
C GLN A 243 -1.45 -6.35 -7.72
N ALA A 244 -0.47 -5.78 -8.39
CA ALA A 244 0.84 -6.40 -8.53
C ALA A 244 1.52 -6.62 -7.15
N PHE A 245 1.36 -5.68 -6.24
CA PHE A 245 1.90 -5.78 -4.88
C PHE A 245 1.10 -6.77 -4.02
N LEU A 246 -0.23 -6.74 -4.12
CA LEU A 246 -1.09 -7.72 -3.45
C LEU A 246 -0.75 -9.15 -3.87
N ASP A 247 -0.44 -9.36 -5.16
CA ASP A 247 -0.05 -10.68 -5.71
C ASP A 247 1.28 -11.20 -5.14
N TYR A 248 2.11 -10.32 -4.56
CA TYR A 248 3.38 -10.67 -3.89
C TYR A 248 3.32 -10.51 -2.35
N GLY A 249 2.11 -10.41 -1.78
CA GLY A 249 1.92 -10.39 -0.33
C GLY A 249 2.17 -9.05 0.34
N TYR A 250 2.35 -7.97 -0.42
CA TYR A 250 2.44 -6.62 0.14
C TYR A 250 1.06 -6.00 0.35
N ASP A 251 0.92 -5.17 1.36
CA ASP A 251 -0.29 -4.42 1.61
C ASP A 251 -0.39 -3.23 0.66
N ALA A 252 -1.38 -3.23 -0.20
CA ALA A 252 -1.59 -2.21 -1.21
C ALA A 252 -3.06 -1.84 -1.36
N VAL A 253 -3.34 -0.57 -1.59
CA VAL A 253 -4.67 -0.05 -1.90
C VAL A 253 -4.62 0.84 -3.13
N PHE A 254 -5.77 0.96 -3.78
CA PHE A 254 -5.97 1.82 -4.95
C PHE A 254 -6.97 2.92 -4.61
N TYR A 255 -6.64 4.16 -5.00
CA TYR A 255 -7.52 5.31 -4.81
C TYR A 255 -7.99 5.85 -6.15
N ALA A 256 -9.29 6.14 -6.25
CA ALA A 256 -9.88 6.83 -7.39
C ALA A 256 -10.98 7.80 -6.95
N HIS A 257 -11.28 8.76 -7.79
CA HIS A 257 -12.40 9.68 -7.57
C HIS A 257 -13.74 8.95 -7.47
N TYR A 258 -14.74 9.61 -6.88
CA TYR A 258 -16.05 9.01 -6.60
C TYR A 258 -16.97 8.93 -7.82
N ASP A 259 -17.07 10.00 -8.60
CA ASP A 259 -18.00 10.10 -9.71
C ASP A 259 -17.54 9.25 -10.91
N PRO A 260 -18.45 8.62 -11.66
CA PRO A 260 -18.09 7.92 -12.89
C PRO A 260 -17.48 8.88 -13.92
N TYR A 261 -16.32 8.52 -14.46
CA TYR A 261 -15.66 9.30 -15.52
C TYR A 261 -15.99 8.71 -16.89
N PRO A 262 -16.71 9.45 -17.74
CA PRO A 262 -17.20 8.91 -19.00
C PRO A 262 -16.16 8.92 -20.12
N TRP A 263 -15.02 9.59 -19.94
CA TRP A 263 -14.01 9.83 -20.97
C TRP A 263 -12.72 9.00 -20.79
N GLY A 264 -12.60 8.20 -19.74
CA GLY A 264 -11.43 7.36 -19.49
C GLY A 264 -11.08 6.48 -20.69
N ASN A 265 -9.79 6.34 -20.96
CA ASN A 265 -9.26 5.54 -22.08
C ASN A 265 -9.75 5.98 -23.47
N SER A 266 -10.11 7.26 -23.64
CA SER A 266 -10.62 7.80 -24.89
C SER A 266 -9.90 9.10 -25.30
N PRO A 267 -10.03 9.57 -26.57
CA PRO A 267 -9.48 10.85 -27.02
C PRO A 267 -10.01 12.06 -26.24
N GLU A 268 -11.15 11.91 -25.59
CA GLU A 268 -11.80 12.94 -24.78
C GLU A 268 -11.27 13.01 -23.34
N ASP A 269 -10.35 12.13 -22.92
CA ASP A 269 -9.65 12.26 -21.63
C ASP A 269 -8.63 13.42 -21.70
N THR A 270 -9.15 14.63 -21.52
CA THR A 270 -8.42 15.89 -21.66
C THR A 270 -8.56 16.76 -20.42
N PRO A 271 -7.61 17.70 -20.17
CA PRO A 271 -7.64 18.57 -18.98
C PRO A 271 -8.93 19.38 -18.80
N GLU A 272 -9.63 19.71 -19.89
CA GLU A 272 -10.87 20.48 -19.86
C GLU A 272 -12.01 19.75 -19.13
N HIS A 273 -11.94 18.44 -19.00
CA HIS A 273 -12.93 17.64 -18.30
C HIS A 273 -12.63 17.44 -16.81
N LEU A 274 -11.45 17.87 -16.35
CA LEU A 274 -11.05 17.68 -14.95
C LEU A 274 -11.67 18.73 -14.02
N ASN A 275 -11.72 18.38 -12.75
CA ASN A 275 -12.08 19.28 -11.67
C ASN A 275 -10.81 19.68 -10.91
N HIS A 276 -10.20 20.76 -11.33
CA HIS A 276 -8.94 21.26 -10.79
C HIS A 276 -8.93 21.43 -9.27
N SER A 277 -10.04 21.93 -8.70
CA SER A 277 -10.16 22.05 -7.24
C SER A 277 -10.15 20.68 -6.54
N TYR A 278 -10.72 19.66 -7.19
CA TYR A 278 -10.71 18.30 -6.67
C TYR A 278 -9.32 17.67 -6.75
N GLU A 279 -8.62 17.85 -7.87
CA GLU A 279 -7.25 17.36 -8.07
C GLU A 279 -6.28 17.92 -7.01
N VAL A 280 -6.38 19.21 -6.68
CA VAL A 280 -5.60 19.80 -5.57
C VAL A 280 -5.96 19.18 -4.21
N LYS A 281 -7.24 18.93 -3.94
CA LYS A 281 -7.65 18.24 -2.72
C LYS A 281 -7.12 16.82 -2.66
N ALA A 282 -7.11 16.09 -3.79
CA ALA A 282 -6.54 14.76 -3.87
C ALA A 282 -5.04 14.76 -3.56
N ALA A 283 -4.27 15.65 -4.18
CA ALA A 283 -2.84 15.80 -3.89
C ALA A 283 -2.57 16.13 -2.41
N LYS A 284 -3.37 17.01 -1.78
CA LYS A 284 -3.30 17.31 -0.34
C LYS A 284 -3.58 16.10 0.53
N LEU A 285 -4.61 15.33 0.16
CA LEU A 285 -5.00 14.11 0.88
C LEU A 285 -3.87 13.08 0.87
N PHE A 286 -3.30 12.81 -0.30
CA PHE A 286 -2.26 11.78 -0.44
C PHE A 286 -0.96 12.22 0.22
N LEU A 287 -0.57 13.51 0.11
CA LEU A 287 0.54 14.03 0.90
C LEU A 287 0.33 13.77 2.40
N ALA A 288 -0.85 14.09 2.93
CA ALA A 288 -1.14 13.88 4.35
C ALA A 288 -1.08 12.40 4.76
N ILE A 289 -1.67 11.49 3.93
CA ILE A 289 -1.67 10.05 4.20
C ILE A 289 -0.25 9.50 4.21
N VAL A 290 0.54 9.81 3.18
CA VAL A 290 1.90 9.29 3.04
C VAL A 290 2.82 9.86 4.11
N SER A 291 2.71 11.16 4.45
CA SER A 291 3.50 11.78 5.51
C SER A 291 3.21 11.19 6.89
N GLU A 292 1.94 11.06 7.27
CA GLU A 292 1.54 10.43 8.55
C GLU A 292 2.00 8.96 8.61
N MET A 293 1.93 8.24 7.49
CA MET A 293 2.36 6.84 7.43
C MET A 293 3.88 6.72 7.51
N ALA A 294 4.62 7.63 6.87
CA ALA A 294 6.08 7.66 6.89
C ALA A 294 6.67 7.98 8.27
N ASP A 295 5.91 8.65 9.14
CA ASP A 295 6.31 8.94 10.53
C ASP A 295 5.69 8.00 11.57
N LYS A 296 4.78 7.10 11.15
CA LYS A 296 4.08 6.23 12.07
C LYS A 296 5.02 5.26 12.77
N ASN A 297 4.90 5.13 14.09
CA ASN A 297 5.48 4.02 14.83
C ASN A 297 4.64 2.76 14.61
N PHE A 298 5.29 1.70 14.16
CA PHE A 298 4.72 0.36 14.18
C PHE A 298 5.42 -0.41 15.30
N ASP A 299 4.73 -0.58 16.43
CA ASP A 299 5.29 -1.27 17.60
C ASP A 299 5.53 -2.74 17.31
N ILE A 300 4.67 -3.35 16.50
CA ILE A 300 4.81 -4.72 16.00
C ILE A 300 4.22 -4.83 14.60
N ARG A 301 4.88 -5.59 13.72
CA ARG A 301 4.40 -5.99 12.38
C ARG A 301 4.62 -7.47 12.17
N ILE A 302 3.77 -8.11 11.39
CA ILE A 302 3.90 -9.52 10.99
C ILE A 302 3.64 -9.65 9.49
N SER A 303 4.37 -10.51 8.81
CA SER A 303 4.14 -10.84 7.40
C SER A 303 4.31 -12.33 7.16
N ILE A 304 3.38 -12.91 6.38
CA ILE A 304 3.46 -14.30 5.91
C ILE A 304 4.49 -14.33 4.78
N LYS A 305 5.60 -15.03 5.00
CA LYS A 305 6.68 -15.22 4.01
C LYS A 305 6.50 -16.50 3.21
N ASN A 306 5.91 -17.51 3.83
CA ASN A 306 5.61 -18.79 3.18
C ASN A 306 4.28 -19.34 3.73
N PRO A 307 3.37 -19.87 2.90
CA PRO A 307 3.42 -19.89 1.44
C PRO A 307 3.47 -18.47 0.85
N THR A 308 4.20 -18.29 -0.24
CA THR A 308 4.17 -17.05 -0.99
C THR A 308 2.82 -16.88 -1.65
N GLU A 309 2.22 -15.72 -1.50
CA GLU A 309 0.94 -15.40 -2.12
C GLU A 309 1.05 -15.45 -3.64
N GLY A 310 0.07 -16.09 -4.28
CA GLY A 310 0.05 -16.25 -5.74
C GLY A 310 0.96 -17.35 -6.29
N GLU A 311 1.42 -18.33 -5.49
CA GLU A 311 2.24 -19.44 -5.94
C GLU A 311 1.54 -20.80 -5.90
N LEU A 312 1.97 -21.71 -6.78
CA LEU A 312 1.62 -23.13 -6.74
C LEU A 312 2.66 -23.88 -5.90
N TYR A 313 2.19 -24.59 -4.88
CA TYR A 313 2.98 -25.50 -4.04
C TYR A 313 2.63 -26.94 -4.33
N ILE A 314 3.65 -27.80 -4.47
CA ILE A 314 3.49 -29.26 -4.55
C ILE A 314 4.37 -29.91 -3.48
N LEU A 315 3.73 -30.63 -2.54
CA LEU A 315 4.40 -31.35 -1.43
C LEU A 315 5.41 -30.46 -0.66
N GLY A 316 5.04 -29.22 -0.40
CA GLY A 316 5.83 -28.27 0.37
C GLY A 316 6.81 -27.41 -0.42
N ASN A 317 6.93 -27.63 -1.72
CA ASN A 317 7.86 -26.88 -2.56
C ASN A 317 7.11 -25.89 -3.46
N PRO A 318 7.56 -24.65 -3.56
CA PRO A 318 7.06 -23.71 -4.55
C PRO A 318 7.50 -24.18 -5.96
N ILE A 319 6.58 -24.08 -6.93
CA ILE A 319 6.82 -24.60 -8.29
C ILE A 319 6.90 -23.45 -9.31
N PHE A 320 5.89 -22.58 -9.34
CA PHE A 320 5.88 -21.39 -10.17
C PHE A 320 4.80 -20.41 -9.71
N PRO A 321 4.99 -19.10 -9.95
CA PRO A 321 4.02 -18.09 -9.61
C PRO A 321 2.76 -18.17 -10.48
N LEU A 322 1.61 -18.05 -9.84
CA LEU A 322 0.29 -17.89 -10.46
C LEU A 322 -0.09 -16.41 -10.58
N SER A 323 0.78 -15.52 -10.11
CA SER A 323 0.65 -14.08 -10.22
C SER A 323 1.10 -13.61 -11.61
N GLY A 324 0.32 -12.72 -12.20
CA GLY A 324 0.65 -11.97 -13.41
C GLY A 324 0.38 -12.66 -14.76
N GLY A 325 0.53 -11.90 -15.80
CA GLY A 325 0.59 -12.30 -17.20
C GLY A 325 -0.62 -13.04 -17.74
N ARG A 326 -0.34 -14.12 -18.46
CA ARG A 326 -1.35 -14.91 -19.21
C ARG A 326 -2.44 -15.55 -18.34
N LEU A 327 -2.24 -15.64 -17.04
CA LEU A 327 -3.23 -16.22 -16.12
C LEU A 327 -4.34 -15.24 -15.70
N TRP A 328 -4.25 -13.99 -16.15
CA TRP A 328 -5.28 -12.96 -15.93
C TRP A 328 -6.70 -13.45 -16.17
N TYR A 329 -6.92 -14.15 -17.28
CA TYR A 329 -8.25 -14.66 -17.67
C TYR A 329 -8.63 -16.00 -17.01
N SER A 330 -7.71 -16.68 -16.35
CA SER A 330 -7.97 -18.02 -15.77
C SER A 330 -8.67 -17.97 -14.41
N GLY A 331 -8.80 -16.80 -13.79
CA GLY A 331 -9.30 -16.65 -12.41
C GLY A 331 -8.34 -17.18 -11.34
N LEU A 332 -7.10 -17.54 -11.72
CA LEU A 332 -6.06 -18.04 -10.82
C LEU A 332 -5.00 -16.97 -10.50
N ARG A 333 -5.06 -15.79 -11.11
CA ARG A 333 -4.12 -14.71 -10.79
C ARG A 333 -4.20 -14.36 -9.30
N GLY A 334 -3.04 -14.35 -8.63
CA GLY A 334 -2.93 -14.07 -7.21
C GLY A 334 -3.48 -15.18 -6.30
N ALA A 335 -3.88 -16.35 -6.87
CA ALA A 335 -4.31 -17.48 -6.07
C ALA A 335 -3.10 -18.27 -5.58
N THR A 336 -3.02 -18.54 -4.28
CA THR A 336 -2.08 -19.51 -3.72
C THR A 336 -2.71 -20.89 -3.76
N VAL A 337 -2.06 -21.84 -4.41
CA VAL A 337 -2.57 -23.23 -4.56
C VAL A 337 -1.60 -24.20 -3.91
N ILE A 338 -2.10 -24.99 -2.97
CA ILE A 338 -1.30 -25.97 -2.21
C ILE A 338 -1.80 -27.39 -2.55
N LEU A 339 -0.95 -28.17 -3.21
CA LEU A 339 -1.17 -29.59 -3.46
C LEU A 339 -0.35 -30.44 -2.50
N GLY A 340 -1.00 -30.98 -1.47
CA GLY A 340 -0.40 -31.84 -0.46
C GLY A 340 -0.08 -31.10 0.84
N SER A 341 1.03 -30.39 0.94
CA SER A 341 1.44 -29.67 2.15
C SER A 341 2.17 -28.36 1.83
N ALA A 342 2.24 -27.47 2.79
CA ALA A 342 3.12 -26.31 2.83
C ALA A 342 3.53 -26.02 4.28
N THR A 343 4.57 -25.22 4.48
CA THR A 343 4.90 -24.70 5.82
C THR A 343 4.53 -23.22 5.82
N ALA A 344 3.67 -22.82 6.74
CA ALA A 344 3.46 -21.41 7.02
C ALA A 344 4.67 -20.92 7.83
N ASN A 345 5.35 -19.90 7.32
CA ASN A 345 6.45 -19.22 7.98
C ASN A 345 6.13 -17.72 7.98
N VAL A 346 6.35 -17.07 9.10
CA VAL A 346 6.07 -15.63 9.24
C VAL A 346 7.30 -14.92 9.78
N ASP A 347 7.46 -13.70 9.29
CA ASP A 347 8.43 -12.75 9.81
C ASP A 347 7.71 -11.76 10.74
N VAL A 348 8.35 -11.46 11.88
CA VAL A 348 7.81 -10.53 12.87
C VAL A 348 8.87 -9.48 13.18
N VAL A 349 8.52 -8.23 12.98
CA VAL A 349 9.33 -7.08 13.38
C VAL A 349 8.63 -6.40 14.55
N SER A 350 9.31 -6.32 15.69
CA SER A 350 8.78 -5.69 16.90
C SER A 350 9.87 -4.91 17.63
N ASN A 351 9.47 -3.80 18.25
CA ASN A 351 10.32 -3.02 19.15
C ASN A 351 10.49 -3.69 20.52
N ASN A 352 9.65 -4.69 20.83
CA ASN A 352 9.61 -5.42 22.09
C ASN A 352 9.82 -6.91 21.86
N ASP A 353 10.02 -7.68 22.91
CA ASP A 353 10.13 -9.14 22.82
C ASP A 353 8.81 -9.74 22.30
N VAL A 354 8.90 -10.55 21.25
CA VAL A 354 7.74 -11.29 20.73
C VAL A 354 7.43 -12.46 21.67
N GLU A 355 6.22 -12.46 22.25
CA GLU A 355 5.82 -13.51 23.16
C GLU A 355 5.39 -14.79 22.46
N TYR A 356 4.60 -14.65 21.40
CA TYR A 356 4.13 -15.77 20.57
C TYR A 356 3.47 -15.31 19.27
N VAL A 357 3.43 -16.24 18.34
CA VAL A 357 2.69 -16.14 17.09
C VAL A 357 1.58 -17.19 17.07
N ILE A 358 0.38 -16.81 16.64
CA ILE A 358 -0.77 -17.70 16.49
C ILE A 358 -1.06 -17.90 15.01
N PHE A 359 -1.29 -19.15 14.61
CA PHE A 359 -1.75 -19.54 13.29
C PHE A 359 -3.22 -19.96 13.37
N CYS A 360 -4.05 -19.43 12.45
CA CYS A 360 -5.46 -19.77 12.33
C CYS A 360 -5.78 -20.14 10.86
N ILE A 361 -6.74 -21.03 10.67
CA ILE A 361 -7.38 -21.28 9.36
C ILE A 361 -8.85 -20.92 9.48
N ASP A 362 -9.35 -20.08 8.58
CA ASP A 362 -10.73 -19.59 8.58
C ASP A 362 -11.15 -18.99 9.94
N ASN A 363 -10.21 -18.31 10.63
CA ASN A 363 -10.31 -17.76 11.97
C ASN A 363 -10.37 -18.82 13.10
N GLU A 364 -10.20 -20.11 12.80
CA GLU A 364 -10.11 -21.16 13.80
C GLU A 364 -8.63 -21.41 14.18
N PHE A 365 -8.32 -21.43 15.46
CA PHE A 365 -6.97 -21.69 15.98
C PHE A 365 -6.46 -23.06 15.55
N VAL A 366 -5.24 -23.10 14.98
CA VAL A 366 -4.60 -24.37 14.57
C VAL A 366 -3.25 -24.61 15.22
N SER A 367 -2.47 -23.56 15.49
CA SER A 367 -1.14 -23.69 16.09
C SER A 367 -0.66 -22.36 16.69
N TRP A 368 0.44 -22.43 17.41
CA TRP A 368 1.17 -21.28 17.92
C TRP A 368 2.66 -21.61 18.02
N ASP A 369 3.51 -20.57 17.99
CA ASP A 369 4.95 -20.68 18.15
C ASP A 369 5.48 -19.54 19.03
N ARG A 370 6.56 -19.79 19.80
CA ARG A 370 7.16 -18.84 20.75
C ARG A 370 8.57 -18.41 20.40
N ALA A 371 9.14 -19.01 19.38
CA ALA A 371 10.53 -18.74 19.03
C ALA A 371 10.72 -18.75 17.52
N PRO A 372 11.52 -17.82 16.97
CA PRO A 372 11.86 -17.85 15.57
C PRO A 372 12.71 -19.08 15.19
N PRO A 373 12.54 -19.61 13.98
CA PRO A 373 11.58 -19.17 12.96
C PRO A 373 10.16 -19.56 13.38
N TYR A 374 9.22 -18.60 13.28
CA TYR A 374 7.82 -18.84 13.59
C TYR A 374 7.16 -19.63 12.48
N GLU A 375 6.90 -20.92 12.72
CA GLU A 375 6.47 -21.84 11.67
C GLU A 375 5.31 -22.73 12.09
N TRP A 376 4.44 -23.01 11.12
CA TRP A 376 3.42 -24.04 11.23
C TRP A 376 3.31 -24.86 9.95
N LYS A 377 3.37 -26.17 10.06
CA LYS A 377 3.27 -27.06 8.93
C LYS A 377 1.81 -27.40 8.60
N ILE A 378 1.36 -26.96 7.42
CA ILE A 378 0.01 -27.25 6.91
C ILE A 378 -0.05 -28.69 6.45
N GLN A 379 -0.19 -29.62 7.42
CA GLN A 379 -0.32 -31.06 7.19
C GLN A 379 -0.95 -31.78 8.39
N GLY A 380 -1.41 -33.01 8.17
CA GLY A 380 -1.89 -33.89 9.24
C GLY A 380 -3.27 -33.47 9.80
N LYS A 381 -3.45 -33.61 11.12
CA LYS A 381 -4.74 -33.49 11.80
C LYS A 381 -5.42 -32.12 11.65
N TYR A 382 -4.62 -31.06 11.53
CA TYR A 382 -5.11 -29.67 11.42
C TYR A 382 -5.10 -29.14 9.99
N THR A 383 -4.94 -30.03 9.00
CA THR A 383 -5.07 -29.64 7.60
C THR A 383 -6.54 -29.39 7.27
N PRO A 384 -6.89 -28.23 6.71
CA PRO A 384 -8.27 -27.96 6.33
C PRO A 384 -8.73 -28.89 5.20
N PRO A 385 -10.04 -29.11 5.04
CA PRO A 385 -10.57 -29.90 3.94
C PRO A 385 -10.18 -29.30 2.58
N VAL A 386 -10.35 -30.07 1.50
CA VAL A 386 -10.12 -29.55 0.15
C VAL A 386 -11.03 -28.38 -0.13
N GLY A 387 -10.47 -27.24 -0.55
CA GLY A 387 -11.24 -26.05 -0.84
C GLY A 387 -10.47 -24.74 -0.71
N ARG A 388 -11.20 -23.66 -0.69
CA ARG A 388 -10.68 -22.32 -0.39
C ARG A 388 -10.68 -22.12 1.11
N HIS A 389 -9.54 -21.64 1.60
CA HIS A 389 -9.31 -21.36 3.01
C HIS A 389 -8.54 -20.06 3.16
N ARG A 390 -8.58 -19.49 4.36
CA ARG A 390 -7.81 -18.31 4.73
C ARG A 390 -6.85 -18.65 5.87
N LEU A 391 -5.56 -18.50 5.62
CA LEU A 391 -4.55 -18.48 6.68
C LEU A 391 -4.56 -17.09 7.32
N VAL A 392 -4.69 -17.02 8.63
CA VAL A 392 -4.59 -15.80 9.42
C VAL A 392 -3.54 -16.00 10.48
N VAL A 393 -2.65 -15.05 10.64
CA VAL A 393 -1.58 -15.08 11.64
C VAL A 393 -1.65 -13.85 12.54
N TYR A 394 -1.36 -14.05 13.82
CA TYR A 394 -1.27 -12.96 14.79
C TYR A 394 0.05 -13.06 15.52
N ALA A 395 0.73 -11.92 15.72
CA ALA A 395 1.88 -11.83 16.63
C ALA A 395 1.53 -10.95 17.82
N TYR A 396 2.02 -11.33 18.99
CA TYR A 396 1.85 -10.62 20.25
C TYR A 396 3.22 -10.34 20.85
N ASP A 397 3.44 -9.11 21.32
CA ASP A 397 4.64 -8.73 22.02
C ASP A 397 4.41 -8.60 23.54
N SER A 398 5.50 -8.40 24.29
CA SER A 398 5.50 -8.31 25.75
C SER A 398 4.76 -7.10 26.32
N GLU A 399 4.50 -6.08 25.50
CA GLU A 399 3.73 -4.88 25.88
C GLU A 399 2.25 -5.01 25.51
N GLY A 400 1.84 -6.16 24.92
CA GLY A 400 0.47 -6.44 24.52
C GLY A 400 0.06 -5.84 23.18
N ASN A 401 1.02 -5.39 22.38
CA ASN A 401 0.73 -4.98 21.00
C ASN A 401 0.45 -6.21 20.14
N ILE A 402 -0.41 -6.06 19.14
CA ILE A 402 -0.88 -7.14 18.27
C ILE A 402 -0.71 -6.72 16.83
N ALA A 403 -0.07 -7.58 16.04
CA ALA A 403 -0.06 -7.49 14.58
C ALA A 403 -0.82 -8.68 13.96
N ARG A 404 -1.35 -8.48 12.76
CA ARG A 404 -2.13 -9.49 12.04
C ARG A 404 -1.78 -9.43 10.56
N ASP A 405 -1.65 -10.60 9.94
CA ASP A 405 -1.59 -10.77 8.51
C ASP A 405 -2.47 -11.95 8.06
N GLU A 406 -2.90 -11.96 6.79
CA GLU A 406 -3.72 -13.03 6.25
C GLU A 406 -3.52 -13.24 4.75
N MET A 407 -3.77 -14.47 4.28
CA MET A 407 -3.77 -14.80 2.86
C MET A 407 -4.85 -15.83 2.52
N ASP A 408 -5.41 -15.69 1.33
CA ASP A 408 -6.33 -16.69 0.77
C ASP A 408 -5.55 -17.79 0.05
N MET A 409 -5.95 -19.06 0.24
CA MET A 409 -5.32 -20.21 -0.38
C MET A 409 -6.34 -21.26 -0.81
N ILE A 410 -5.98 -22.03 -1.83
CA ILE A 410 -6.75 -23.19 -2.29
C ILE A 410 -5.94 -24.44 -1.94
N ILE A 411 -6.47 -25.30 -1.10
CA ILE A 411 -5.77 -26.48 -0.59
C ILE A 411 -6.35 -27.75 -1.19
N PHE A 412 -5.47 -28.62 -1.68
CA PHE A 412 -5.78 -30.00 -2.09
C PHE A 412 -4.83 -30.93 -1.33
N THR A 413 -5.29 -31.52 -0.23
CA THR A 413 -4.48 -32.42 0.59
C THR A 413 -4.63 -33.87 0.15
N LEU A 414 -3.52 -34.61 0.12
CA LEU A 414 -3.50 -36.04 -0.17
C LEU A 414 -3.77 -36.92 1.04
N SER A 415 -3.71 -36.34 2.25
CA SER A 415 -3.99 -37.05 3.50
C SER A 415 -5.10 -36.33 4.25
N TYR A 416 -6.32 -36.75 4.00
CA TYR A 416 -7.49 -36.27 4.73
C TYR A 416 -7.60 -37.03 6.05
N GLN A 417 -7.37 -36.35 7.17
CA GLN A 417 -7.88 -36.78 8.46
C GLN A 417 -8.95 -35.77 8.88
N TYR A 418 -10.18 -36.24 8.88
CA TYR A 418 -11.35 -35.51 9.35
C TYR A 418 -11.11 -35.07 10.79
N ALA A 419 -10.85 -33.81 11.03
CA ALA A 419 -11.05 -33.21 12.34
C ALA A 419 -12.45 -32.56 12.32
N PRO A 420 -13.38 -32.94 13.17
CA PRO A 420 -14.64 -32.22 13.28
C PRO A 420 -14.32 -30.82 13.81
N TRP A 421 -14.48 -29.83 12.97
CA TRP A 421 -14.53 -28.42 13.33
C TRP A 421 -15.91 -28.19 13.93
N HIS A 422 -16.04 -28.31 15.26
CA HIS A 422 -17.24 -27.94 16.03
C HIS A 422 -16.84 -27.45 17.40
#